data_2b40c3b163d105e2225bccfcf47c22b7
#
_entry.id   2b40c3b163d105e2225bccfcf47c22b7
#
_cell.length_a   1.000
_cell.length_b   1.000
_cell.length_c   1.000
_cell.angle_alpha   90.00
_cell.angle_beta   90.00
_cell.angle_gamma   90.00
#
_symmetry.space_group_name_H-M   'P 1'
#
loop_
_entity.id
_entity.type
_entity.pdbx_description
1 polymer ?
#
loop_
_entity_poly.entity_id
_entity_poly.type
_entity_poly.pdbx_seq_one_letter_code
_entity_poly.pdbx_strand_id
1 'polypeptide(L)'
;MTAATEPAPPDGAGPAAPPSLLATLREALRGGTHDYTQGPIGRAILLLAIPMVVEMLMESLFAVADVYFVGRLGAAAVATIGLTEAIMMVLYTLAMGLSIGATATVARRIGEQDPEGAARAAVQVLLLGLLLSVVIGAAGAWFAPDLLRLMGADAATLAVGTPFTRVSLGMSVTVIVLFLVNAVFRGAGDPAVAMRTLILGNSLNIVLAPALLFGWGPFPALGLVGAAWATAIGRGTGLAWALWSLGRGTGHLTVRRRHLAVEPETLWHIARLSGWGTVQTALATLSWMGLARLTSAFGATAMAGYTIAIRILLFALMPAYGVGAAAATMVGQALGAADPDRAARSVWVAARVTVSLLTLTGVLFWLFATPLVAAFTTDPAVVRVAERALRIMALGFPAYALGMTLEQGFNGAGDTRTPTLMNVACFWVIQLPAAWWLSRHTPLGVAGTFWAVAVAYTALSVVSFTMFRRGGWRTRRV
;
A
#
# COMPACT_ATOMS: atom_id res chain seq x y z
N MET A 1 5.61 63.70 0.38
CA MET A 1 4.90 62.42 0.56
C MET A 1 5.92 61.46 1.15
N THR A 2 5.87 61.29 2.46
CA THR A 2 6.81 60.54 3.30
C THR A 2 6.52 59.05 3.16
N ALA A 3 7.53 58.28 2.71
CA ALA A 3 7.50 56.82 2.72
C ALA A 3 7.54 56.36 4.17
N ALA A 4 6.49 55.63 4.58
CA ALA A 4 6.45 54.95 5.87
C ALA A 4 7.40 53.73 5.81
N THR A 5 8.46 53.77 6.59
CA THR A 5 9.36 52.66 6.87
C THR A 5 8.63 51.66 7.73
N GLU A 6 8.44 50.44 7.20
CA GLU A 6 8.00 49.28 7.96
C GLU A 6 8.95 49.01 9.14
N PRO A 7 8.45 48.79 10.36
CA PRO A 7 9.31 48.48 11.50
C PRO A 7 9.98 47.12 11.32
N ALA A 8 11.31 47.09 11.53
CA ALA A 8 12.10 45.89 11.54
C ALA A 8 11.55 44.89 12.61
N PRO A 9 11.55 43.58 12.35
CA PRO A 9 11.13 42.58 13.32
C PRO A 9 12.08 42.61 14.55
N PRO A 10 11.57 42.35 15.77
CA PRO A 10 12.37 42.40 16.98
C PRO A 10 13.50 41.38 16.96
N ASP A 11 14.73 41.85 17.01
CA ASP A 11 15.91 41.03 17.26
C ASP A 11 15.79 40.34 18.63
N GLY A 12 15.69 39.00 18.65
CA GLY A 12 15.71 38.27 19.92
C GLY A 12 14.98 36.96 19.98
N ALA A 13 14.28 36.51 18.92
CA ALA A 13 13.73 35.17 18.90
C ALA A 13 14.81 34.17 18.52
N GLY A 14 15.48 33.57 19.50
CA GLY A 14 16.31 32.37 19.31
C GLY A 14 15.51 31.28 18.57
N PRO A 15 16.18 30.33 17.89
CA PRO A 15 15.50 29.30 17.13
C PRO A 15 14.45 28.63 18.02
N ALA A 16 13.18 28.72 17.61
CA ALA A 16 12.06 28.11 18.36
C ALA A 16 12.39 26.64 18.64
N ALA A 17 12.27 26.23 19.90
CA ALA A 17 12.51 24.85 20.30
C ALA A 17 11.70 23.90 19.38
N PRO A 18 12.28 22.77 18.94
CA PRO A 18 11.58 21.85 18.08
C PRO A 18 10.28 21.40 18.76
N PRO A 19 9.13 21.41 18.04
CA PRO A 19 7.86 21.06 18.62
C PRO A 19 7.93 19.63 19.21
N SER A 20 7.25 19.42 20.34
CA SER A 20 7.21 18.10 20.98
C SER A 20 6.66 17.04 20.04
N LEU A 21 7.01 15.76 20.23
CA LEU A 21 6.50 14.64 19.44
C LEU A 21 4.96 14.60 19.44
N LEU A 22 4.32 14.91 20.57
CA LEU A 22 2.87 14.99 20.67
C LEU A 22 2.27 16.13 19.82
N ALA A 23 2.94 17.28 19.76
CA ALA A 23 2.52 18.38 18.91
C ALA A 23 2.63 17.98 17.42
N THR A 24 3.72 17.33 17.01
CA THR A 24 3.91 16.83 15.66
C THR A 24 2.89 15.75 15.29
N LEU A 25 2.56 14.84 16.20
CA LEU A 25 1.52 13.82 16.01
C LEU A 25 0.14 14.47 15.76
N ARG A 26 -0.24 15.43 16.63
CA ARG A 26 -1.50 16.16 16.49
C ARG A 26 -1.59 16.95 15.19
N GLU A 27 -0.50 17.58 14.79
CA GLU A 27 -0.38 18.32 13.55
C GLU A 27 -0.52 17.39 12.33
N ALA A 28 0.18 16.24 12.32
CA ALA A 28 0.08 15.23 11.27
C ALA A 28 -1.34 14.72 11.07
N LEU A 29 -2.06 14.40 12.15
CA LEU A 29 -3.45 13.92 12.11
C LEU A 29 -4.44 15.02 11.69
N ARG A 30 -4.16 16.27 12.06
CA ARG A 30 -4.99 17.41 11.62
C ARG A 30 -4.78 17.77 10.16
N GLY A 31 -3.62 17.43 9.60
CA GLY A 31 -3.24 17.87 8.27
C GLY A 31 -3.01 19.37 8.20
N GLY A 32 -2.45 19.81 7.11
CA GLY A 32 -2.16 21.22 6.82
C GLY A 32 -1.27 21.33 5.61
N THR A 33 -1.17 22.52 5.06
CA THR A 33 -0.25 22.81 3.95
C THR A 33 1.15 22.98 4.48
N HIS A 34 2.03 22.01 4.20
CA HIS A 34 3.43 22.06 4.59
C HIS A 34 4.33 22.02 3.36
N ASP A 35 5.30 22.90 3.31
CA ASP A 35 6.35 22.83 2.29
C ASP A 35 7.42 21.83 2.72
N TYR A 36 7.39 20.63 2.11
CA TYR A 36 8.34 19.58 2.41
C TYR A 36 9.68 19.73 1.67
N THR A 37 9.79 20.72 0.79
CA THR A 37 11.06 21.07 0.12
C THR A 37 12.01 21.83 1.05
N GLN A 38 11.50 22.31 2.20
CA GLN A 38 12.26 23.09 3.18
C GLN A 38 12.18 22.47 4.59
N GLY A 39 12.94 23.00 5.53
CA GLY A 39 12.90 22.61 6.93
C GLY A 39 13.48 21.22 7.27
N PRO A 40 13.28 20.75 8.52
CA PRO A 40 13.86 19.51 9.03
C PRO A 40 13.24 18.26 8.41
N ILE A 41 14.04 17.42 7.75
CA ILE A 41 13.60 16.21 7.04
C ILE A 41 12.91 15.22 7.98
N GLY A 42 13.42 15.02 9.20
CA GLY A 42 12.82 14.09 10.15
C GLY A 42 11.38 14.44 10.51
N ARG A 43 11.09 15.75 10.72
CA ARG A 43 9.73 16.21 10.97
C ARG A 43 8.83 16.04 9.74
N ALA A 44 9.35 16.37 8.56
CA ALA A 44 8.62 16.20 7.31
C ALA A 44 8.20 14.74 7.08
N ILE A 45 9.11 13.77 7.33
CA ILE A 45 8.81 12.35 7.25
C ILE A 45 7.74 11.94 8.27
N LEU A 46 7.79 12.42 9.51
CA LEU A 46 6.78 12.11 10.52
C LEU A 46 5.41 12.67 10.15
N LEU A 47 5.35 13.90 9.67
CA LEU A 47 4.10 14.54 9.23
C LEU A 47 3.43 13.78 8.08
N LEU A 48 4.22 13.24 7.16
CA LEU A 48 3.72 12.41 6.05
C LEU A 48 3.42 10.98 6.49
N ALA A 49 4.33 10.35 7.24
CA ALA A 49 4.25 8.92 7.56
C ALA A 49 3.12 8.60 8.56
N ILE A 50 2.87 9.46 9.56
CA ILE A 50 1.86 9.19 10.58
C ILE A 50 0.46 8.97 9.98
N PRO A 51 -0.08 9.87 9.13
CA PRO A 51 -1.37 9.63 8.47
C PRO A 51 -1.35 8.39 7.58
N MET A 52 -0.24 8.13 6.87
CA MET A 52 -0.12 6.95 6.00
C MET A 52 -0.09 5.64 6.80
N VAL A 53 0.53 5.63 7.98
CA VAL A 53 0.50 4.47 8.88
C VAL A 53 -0.92 4.24 9.41
N VAL A 54 -1.63 5.29 9.81
CA VAL A 54 -3.02 5.19 10.25
C VAL A 54 -3.92 4.68 9.11
N GLU A 55 -3.70 5.16 7.89
CA GLU A 55 -4.37 4.66 6.67
C GLU A 55 -4.21 3.15 6.53
N MET A 56 -2.98 2.63 6.65
CA MET A 56 -2.68 1.19 6.56
C MET A 56 -3.31 0.39 7.71
N LEU A 57 -3.29 0.92 8.93
CA LEU A 57 -3.93 0.27 10.09
C LEU A 57 -5.46 0.20 9.92
N MET A 58 -6.08 1.23 9.39
CA MET A 58 -7.53 1.23 9.12
C MET A 58 -7.92 0.21 8.05
N GLU A 59 -7.10 0.04 7.00
CA GLU A 59 -7.32 -0.98 5.98
C GLU A 59 -7.19 -2.40 6.58
N SER A 60 -6.23 -2.59 7.47
CA SER A 60 -6.08 -3.86 8.19
C SER A 60 -7.28 -4.16 9.11
N LEU A 61 -7.77 -3.16 9.83
CA LEU A 61 -8.94 -3.30 10.70
C LEU A 61 -10.20 -3.64 9.90
N PHE A 62 -10.39 -2.98 8.75
CA PHE A 62 -11.45 -3.30 7.81
C PHE A 62 -11.42 -4.76 7.38
N ALA A 63 -10.25 -5.27 6.94
CA ALA A 63 -10.10 -6.66 6.49
C ALA A 63 -10.45 -7.68 7.59
N VAL A 64 -10.05 -7.41 8.83
CA VAL A 64 -10.40 -8.27 9.99
C VAL A 64 -11.91 -8.24 10.28
N ALA A 65 -12.54 -7.06 10.25
CA ALA A 65 -13.96 -6.92 10.51
C ALA A 65 -14.81 -7.63 9.44
N ASP A 66 -14.42 -7.52 8.17
CA ASP A 66 -15.13 -8.16 7.06
C ASP A 66 -15.14 -9.68 7.20
N VAL A 67 -13.97 -10.28 7.43
CA VAL A 67 -13.85 -11.74 7.65
C VAL A 67 -14.64 -12.20 8.90
N TYR A 68 -14.66 -11.39 9.97
CA TYR A 68 -15.39 -11.73 11.19
C TYR A 68 -16.91 -11.78 10.95
N PHE A 69 -17.49 -10.80 10.26
CA PHE A 69 -18.93 -10.79 10.00
C PHE A 69 -19.34 -11.90 9.01
N VAL A 70 -18.59 -12.06 7.94
CA VAL A 70 -18.93 -13.07 6.92
C VAL A 70 -18.72 -14.51 7.41
N GLY A 71 -17.76 -14.72 8.31
CA GLY A 71 -17.54 -16.04 8.92
C GLY A 71 -18.80 -16.63 9.60
N ARG A 72 -19.76 -15.78 9.98
CA ARG A 72 -21.05 -16.20 10.56
C ARG A 72 -22.07 -16.69 9.55
N LEU A 73 -21.83 -16.50 8.25
CA LEU A 73 -22.76 -16.95 7.18
C LEU A 73 -22.52 -18.42 6.73
N GLY A 74 -21.50 -19.07 7.26
CA GLY A 74 -21.20 -20.47 6.97
C GLY A 74 -20.10 -20.69 5.92
N ALA A 75 -19.77 -21.95 5.69
CA ALA A 75 -18.58 -22.37 4.92
C ALA A 75 -18.61 -21.92 3.45
N ALA A 76 -19.76 -21.99 2.78
CA ALA A 76 -19.89 -21.56 1.38
C ALA A 76 -19.64 -20.05 1.20
N ALA A 77 -20.08 -19.23 2.17
CA ALA A 77 -19.81 -17.78 2.16
C ALA A 77 -18.33 -17.49 2.36
N VAL A 78 -17.67 -18.18 3.29
CA VAL A 78 -16.23 -18.04 3.52
C VAL A 78 -15.42 -18.49 2.31
N ALA A 79 -15.79 -19.60 1.68
CA ALA A 79 -15.17 -20.08 0.44
C ALA A 79 -15.32 -19.04 -0.69
N THR A 80 -16.53 -18.49 -0.85
CA THR A 80 -16.80 -17.42 -1.85
C THR A 80 -15.90 -16.22 -1.66
N ILE A 81 -15.75 -15.72 -0.42
CA ILE A 81 -14.87 -14.58 -0.14
C ILE A 81 -13.44 -14.90 -0.53
N GLY A 82 -12.91 -16.05 -0.08
CA GLY A 82 -11.53 -16.44 -0.40
C GLY A 82 -11.27 -16.50 -1.92
N LEU A 83 -12.20 -17.06 -2.69
CA LEU A 83 -12.08 -17.10 -4.16
C LEU A 83 -12.18 -15.69 -4.77
N THR A 84 -13.14 -14.88 -4.31
CA THR A 84 -13.31 -13.50 -4.80
C THR A 84 -12.13 -12.63 -4.43
N GLU A 85 -11.57 -12.74 -3.21
CA GLU A 85 -10.36 -12.02 -2.79
C GLU A 85 -9.17 -12.36 -3.67
N ALA A 86 -9.01 -13.63 -4.05
CA ALA A 86 -7.95 -14.04 -4.97
C ALA A 86 -8.09 -13.37 -6.35
N ILE A 87 -9.31 -13.20 -6.86
CA ILE A 87 -9.58 -12.45 -8.08
C ILE A 87 -9.34 -10.95 -7.87
N MET A 88 -9.81 -10.39 -6.75
CA MET A 88 -9.62 -8.98 -6.38
C MET A 88 -8.15 -8.61 -6.17
N MET A 89 -7.28 -9.58 -5.83
CA MET A 89 -5.84 -9.35 -5.71
C MET A 89 -5.22 -8.78 -7.00
N VAL A 90 -5.75 -9.17 -8.17
CA VAL A 90 -5.32 -8.62 -9.46
C VAL A 90 -5.67 -7.12 -9.53
N LEU A 91 -6.88 -6.74 -9.07
CA LEU A 91 -7.31 -5.34 -9.03
C LEU A 91 -6.44 -4.52 -8.06
N TYR A 92 -6.18 -5.06 -6.87
CA TYR A 92 -5.31 -4.38 -5.90
C TYR A 92 -3.89 -4.21 -6.42
N THR A 93 -3.34 -5.23 -7.08
CA THR A 93 -2.01 -5.17 -7.70
C THR A 93 -1.94 -4.06 -8.76
N LEU A 94 -2.97 -3.96 -9.60
CA LEU A 94 -3.09 -2.88 -10.59
C LEU A 94 -3.21 -1.51 -9.91
N ALA A 95 -4.11 -1.37 -8.93
CA ALA A 95 -4.33 -0.12 -8.22
C ALA A 95 -3.08 0.38 -7.49
N MET A 96 -2.34 -0.54 -6.84
CA MET A 96 -1.06 -0.23 -6.17
C MET A 96 0.00 0.22 -7.17
N GLY A 97 0.14 -0.47 -8.30
CA GLY A 97 1.07 -0.09 -9.36
C GLY A 97 0.76 1.26 -9.98
N LEU A 98 -0.52 1.52 -10.26
CA LEU A 98 -0.99 2.83 -10.74
C LEU A 98 -0.72 3.94 -9.71
N SER A 99 -0.88 3.65 -8.42
CA SER A 99 -0.62 4.59 -7.33
C SER A 99 0.84 5.03 -7.25
N ILE A 100 1.79 4.16 -7.61
CA ILE A 100 3.22 4.51 -7.66
C ILE A 100 3.44 5.63 -8.69
N GLY A 101 2.94 5.45 -9.91
CA GLY A 101 3.03 6.47 -10.96
C GLY A 101 2.32 7.77 -10.60
N ALA A 102 1.13 7.67 -10.02
CA ALA A 102 0.33 8.80 -9.56
C ALA A 102 1.09 9.64 -8.52
N THR A 103 1.60 9.00 -7.47
CA THR A 103 2.35 9.68 -6.40
C THR A 103 3.60 10.37 -6.94
N ALA A 104 4.39 9.67 -7.78
CA ALA A 104 5.62 10.21 -8.35
C ALA A 104 5.36 11.46 -9.22
N THR A 105 4.36 11.38 -10.12
CA THR A 105 4.05 12.46 -11.04
C THR A 105 3.52 13.69 -10.30
N VAL A 106 2.55 13.52 -9.40
CA VAL A 106 1.97 14.63 -8.63
C VAL A 106 3.02 15.26 -7.71
N ALA A 107 3.80 14.43 -6.97
CA ALA A 107 4.82 14.94 -6.07
C ALA A 107 5.89 15.77 -6.81
N ARG A 108 6.26 15.34 -8.02
CA ARG A 108 7.21 16.08 -8.86
C ARG A 108 6.69 17.47 -9.21
N ARG A 109 5.44 17.57 -9.70
CA ARG A 109 4.81 18.86 -10.07
C ARG A 109 4.65 19.80 -8.89
N ILE A 110 4.29 19.27 -7.72
CA ILE A 110 4.23 20.07 -6.48
C ILE A 110 5.63 20.61 -6.12
N GLY A 111 6.67 19.79 -6.22
CA GLY A 111 8.05 20.23 -5.98
C GLY A 111 8.53 21.27 -6.98
N GLU A 112 8.10 21.22 -8.24
CA GLU A 112 8.35 22.19 -9.30
C GLU A 112 7.61 23.52 -9.07
N GLN A 113 6.80 23.65 -8.00
CA GLN A 113 5.92 24.79 -7.74
C GLN A 113 4.89 25.02 -8.88
N ASP A 114 4.47 23.92 -9.54
CA ASP A 114 3.47 23.92 -10.62
C ASP A 114 2.16 23.25 -10.15
N PRO A 115 1.31 23.95 -9.38
CA PRO A 115 0.04 23.42 -8.90
C PRO A 115 -0.96 23.16 -10.04
N GLU A 116 -0.86 23.89 -11.15
CA GLU A 116 -1.70 23.68 -12.33
C GLU A 116 -1.31 22.37 -13.06
N GLY A 117 -0.02 22.13 -13.24
CA GLY A 117 0.50 20.88 -13.79
C GLY A 117 0.19 19.69 -12.87
N ALA A 118 0.27 19.86 -11.55
CA ALA A 118 -0.13 18.85 -10.60
C ALA A 118 -1.62 18.52 -10.69
N ALA A 119 -2.49 19.53 -10.85
CA ALA A 119 -3.93 19.32 -11.03
C ALA A 119 -4.27 18.61 -12.35
N ARG A 120 -3.57 18.95 -13.44
CA ARG A 120 -3.71 18.24 -14.72
C ARG A 120 -3.26 16.79 -14.59
N ALA A 121 -2.09 16.55 -14.03
CA ALA A 121 -1.59 15.19 -13.78
C ALA A 121 -2.56 14.35 -12.93
N ALA A 122 -3.11 14.94 -11.85
CA ALA A 122 -4.10 14.28 -11.01
C ALA A 122 -5.34 13.86 -11.80
N VAL A 123 -5.85 14.72 -12.68
CA VAL A 123 -7.01 14.40 -13.54
C VAL A 123 -6.67 13.27 -14.50
N GLN A 124 -5.49 13.30 -15.16
CA GLN A 124 -5.10 12.22 -16.07
C GLN A 124 -4.96 10.87 -15.34
N VAL A 125 -4.41 10.87 -14.12
CA VAL A 125 -4.36 9.68 -13.24
C VAL A 125 -5.75 9.14 -12.96
N LEU A 126 -6.69 10.01 -12.56
CA LEU A 126 -8.07 9.59 -12.23
C LEU A 126 -8.84 9.13 -13.46
N LEU A 127 -8.63 9.75 -14.62
CA LEU A 127 -9.21 9.32 -15.90
C LEU A 127 -8.72 7.94 -16.33
N LEU A 128 -7.40 7.69 -16.22
CA LEU A 128 -6.81 6.38 -16.48
C LEU A 128 -7.40 5.31 -15.55
N GLY A 129 -7.48 5.61 -14.26
CA GLY A 129 -8.05 4.72 -13.26
C GLY A 129 -9.54 4.45 -13.51
N LEU A 130 -10.31 5.48 -13.87
CA LEU A 130 -11.73 5.34 -14.20
C LEU A 130 -11.92 4.45 -15.43
N LEU A 131 -11.18 4.70 -16.50
CA LEU A 131 -11.25 3.90 -17.73
C LEU A 131 -10.95 2.42 -17.43
N LEU A 132 -9.83 2.16 -16.77
CA LEU A 132 -9.42 0.79 -16.43
C LEU A 132 -10.42 0.11 -15.49
N SER A 133 -10.93 0.83 -14.50
CA SER A 133 -11.89 0.27 -13.55
C SER A 133 -13.25 -0.03 -14.17
N VAL A 134 -13.72 0.79 -15.10
CA VAL A 134 -14.96 0.53 -15.84
C VAL A 134 -14.81 -0.71 -16.73
N VAL A 135 -13.70 -0.80 -17.49
CA VAL A 135 -13.45 -1.95 -18.38
C VAL A 135 -13.32 -3.25 -17.57
N ILE A 136 -12.46 -3.23 -16.53
CA ILE A 136 -12.22 -4.42 -15.70
C ILE A 136 -13.47 -4.77 -14.88
N GLY A 137 -14.16 -3.77 -14.34
CA GLY A 137 -15.38 -3.95 -13.56
C GLY A 137 -16.52 -4.54 -14.38
N ALA A 138 -16.75 -4.03 -15.58
CA ALA A 138 -17.77 -4.56 -16.49
C ALA A 138 -17.44 -6.00 -16.92
N ALA A 139 -16.21 -6.25 -17.36
CA ALA A 139 -15.75 -7.59 -17.73
C ALA A 139 -15.82 -8.55 -16.53
N GLY A 140 -15.31 -8.14 -15.36
CA GLY A 140 -15.32 -8.93 -14.14
C GLY A 140 -16.74 -9.29 -13.66
N ALA A 141 -17.66 -8.34 -13.69
CA ALA A 141 -19.07 -8.58 -13.34
C ALA A 141 -19.76 -9.51 -14.33
N TRP A 142 -19.45 -9.38 -15.63
CA TRP A 142 -20.00 -10.25 -16.68
C TRP A 142 -19.50 -11.68 -16.52
N PHE A 143 -18.19 -11.86 -16.38
CA PHE A 143 -17.55 -13.18 -16.28
C PHE A 143 -17.43 -13.69 -14.85
N ALA A 144 -18.08 -13.07 -13.85
CA ALA A 144 -17.99 -13.50 -12.45
C ALA A 144 -18.23 -15.00 -12.21
N PRO A 145 -19.29 -15.64 -12.80
CA PRO A 145 -19.50 -17.08 -12.60
C PRO A 145 -18.38 -17.93 -13.23
N ASP A 146 -17.83 -17.50 -14.37
CA ASP A 146 -16.76 -18.24 -15.05
C ASP A 146 -15.43 -18.10 -14.32
N LEU A 147 -15.15 -16.91 -13.76
CA LEU A 147 -14.01 -16.68 -12.90
C LEU A 147 -14.06 -17.57 -11.64
N LEU A 148 -15.23 -17.64 -10.99
CA LEU A 148 -15.42 -18.53 -9.84
C LEU A 148 -15.25 -19.99 -10.21
N ARG A 149 -15.77 -20.45 -11.36
CA ARG A 149 -15.55 -21.82 -11.87
C ARG A 149 -14.09 -22.10 -12.12
N LEU A 150 -13.38 -21.16 -12.76
CA LEU A 150 -11.94 -21.28 -13.01
C LEU A 150 -11.14 -21.40 -11.70
N MET A 151 -11.60 -20.75 -10.64
CA MET A 151 -11.01 -20.83 -9.30
C MET A 151 -11.41 -22.11 -8.53
N GLY A 152 -12.24 -22.98 -9.11
CA GLY A 152 -12.63 -24.26 -8.52
C GLY A 152 -13.86 -24.21 -7.61
N ALA A 153 -14.74 -23.21 -7.77
CA ALA A 153 -15.98 -23.11 -7.01
C ALA A 153 -16.94 -24.28 -7.37
N ASP A 154 -17.49 -24.95 -6.36
CA ASP A 154 -18.55 -25.94 -6.51
C ASP A 154 -19.92 -25.27 -6.77
N ALA A 155 -20.95 -26.06 -7.04
CA ALA A 155 -22.29 -25.56 -7.38
C ALA A 155 -22.91 -24.73 -6.23
N ALA A 156 -22.66 -25.10 -4.98
CA ALA A 156 -23.16 -24.37 -3.81
C ALA A 156 -22.48 -23.00 -3.67
N THR A 157 -21.15 -22.96 -3.80
CA THR A 157 -20.35 -21.73 -3.79
C THR A 157 -20.70 -20.83 -4.97
N LEU A 158 -20.95 -21.37 -6.16
CA LEU A 158 -21.40 -20.60 -7.33
C LEU A 158 -22.76 -19.92 -7.11
N ALA A 159 -23.71 -20.63 -6.52
CA ALA A 159 -25.05 -20.10 -6.28
C ALA A 159 -25.02 -18.88 -5.35
N VAL A 160 -24.26 -18.96 -4.26
CA VAL A 160 -24.12 -17.89 -3.27
C VAL A 160 -23.10 -16.82 -3.72
N GLY A 161 -22.03 -17.25 -4.39
CA GLY A 161 -20.88 -16.42 -4.70
C GLY A 161 -21.06 -15.53 -5.92
N THR A 162 -21.79 -15.99 -6.94
CA THR A 162 -21.92 -15.22 -8.19
C THR A 162 -22.48 -13.79 -7.98
N PRO A 163 -23.56 -13.57 -7.22
CA PRO A 163 -24.07 -12.22 -6.95
C PRO A 163 -23.07 -11.36 -6.18
N PHE A 164 -22.40 -11.92 -5.18
CA PHE A 164 -21.37 -11.24 -4.39
C PHE A 164 -20.20 -10.79 -5.26
N THR A 165 -19.64 -11.72 -6.06
CA THR A 165 -18.49 -11.46 -6.91
C THR A 165 -18.83 -10.44 -8.02
N ARG A 166 -20.05 -10.48 -8.57
CA ARG A 166 -20.54 -9.48 -9.52
C ARG A 166 -20.54 -8.08 -8.94
N VAL A 167 -21.07 -7.91 -7.73
CA VAL A 167 -21.09 -6.61 -7.07
C VAL A 167 -19.67 -6.17 -6.74
N SER A 168 -18.83 -7.05 -6.18
CA SER A 168 -17.46 -6.74 -5.80
C SER A 168 -16.61 -6.30 -7.00
N LEU A 169 -16.67 -7.02 -8.12
CA LEU A 169 -15.96 -6.66 -9.35
C LEU A 169 -16.61 -5.48 -10.07
N GLY A 170 -17.93 -5.44 -10.15
CA GLY A 170 -18.66 -4.33 -10.79
C GLY A 170 -18.41 -2.98 -10.14
N MET A 171 -18.15 -2.97 -8.83
CA MET A 171 -17.81 -1.78 -8.06
C MET A 171 -16.29 -1.50 -7.97
N SER A 172 -15.48 -2.10 -8.83
CA SER A 172 -14.02 -1.89 -8.90
C SER A 172 -13.62 -0.41 -9.08
N VAL A 173 -14.52 0.42 -9.62
CA VAL A 173 -14.35 1.89 -9.66
C VAL A 173 -14.09 2.45 -8.26
N THR A 174 -14.84 2.01 -7.26
CA THR A 174 -14.67 2.50 -5.87
C THR A 174 -13.34 2.06 -5.27
N VAL A 175 -12.74 0.97 -5.76
CA VAL A 175 -11.43 0.49 -5.34
C VAL A 175 -10.32 1.25 -6.07
N ILE A 176 -10.26 1.13 -7.40
CA ILE A 176 -9.14 1.66 -8.18
C ILE A 176 -9.06 3.19 -8.07
N VAL A 177 -10.19 3.89 -8.27
CA VAL A 177 -10.18 5.36 -8.22
C VAL A 177 -9.93 5.88 -6.81
N LEU A 178 -10.38 5.17 -5.75
CA LEU A 178 -10.06 5.52 -4.37
C LEU A 178 -8.56 5.40 -4.08
N PHE A 179 -7.92 4.32 -4.52
CA PHE A 179 -6.46 4.15 -4.39
C PHE A 179 -5.70 5.28 -5.09
N LEU A 180 -6.15 5.67 -6.28
CA LEU A 180 -5.50 6.71 -7.07
C LEU A 180 -5.72 8.11 -6.49
N VAL A 181 -6.93 8.45 -6.02
CA VAL A 181 -7.16 9.76 -5.39
C VAL A 181 -6.37 9.90 -4.09
N ASN A 182 -6.24 8.81 -3.32
CA ASN A 182 -5.38 8.79 -2.14
C ASN A 182 -3.89 8.95 -2.52
N ALA A 183 -3.44 8.31 -3.62
CA ALA A 183 -2.08 8.47 -4.13
C ALA A 183 -1.81 9.91 -4.60
N VAL A 184 -2.81 10.57 -5.22
CA VAL A 184 -2.74 11.99 -5.57
C VAL A 184 -2.57 12.86 -4.33
N PHE A 185 -3.37 12.67 -3.27
CA PHE A 185 -3.22 13.42 -2.01
C PHE A 185 -1.87 13.15 -1.33
N ARG A 186 -1.41 11.91 -1.31
CA ARG A 186 -0.07 11.59 -0.78
C ARG A 186 1.04 12.28 -1.56
N GLY A 187 0.99 12.25 -2.89
CA GLY A 187 1.92 12.95 -3.77
C GLY A 187 1.89 14.46 -3.59
N ALA A 188 0.70 15.03 -3.40
CA ALA A 188 0.52 16.45 -3.12
C ALA A 188 1.04 16.89 -1.73
N GLY A 189 1.37 15.93 -0.84
CA GLY A 189 1.81 16.24 0.52
C GLY A 189 0.66 16.38 1.54
N ASP A 190 -0.55 15.92 1.20
CA ASP A 190 -1.74 15.95 2.05
C ASP A 190 -2.23 14.55 2.48
N PRO A 191 -1.39 13.70 3.09
CA PRO A 191 -1.79 12.33 3.44
C PRO A 191 -2.90 12.28 4.50
N ALA A 192 -3.11 13.35 5.26
CA ALA A 192 -4.21 13.43 6.22
C ALA A 192 -5.59 13.37 5.55
N VAL A 193 -5.72 13.87 4.31
CA VAL A 193 -6.96 13.74 3.53
C VAL A 193 -7.18 12.28 3.13
N ALA A 194 -6.15 11.59 2.63
CA ALA A 194 -6.22 10.17 2.30
C ALA A 194 -6.60 9.31 3.54
N MET A 195 -5.96 9.57 4.68
CA MET A 195 -6.30 8.92 5.96
C MET A 195 -7.78 9.11 6.32
N ARG A 196 -8.28 10.35 6.30
CA ARG A 196 -9.69 10.65 6.62
C ARG A 196 -10.66 9.99 5.66
N THR A 197 -10.30 9.92 4.37
CA THR A 197 -11.07 9.22 3.33
C THR A 197 -11.27 7.75 3.71
N LEU A 198 -10.21 7.06 4.13
CA LEU A 198 -10.29 5.65 4.52
C LEU A 198 -10.95 5.46 5.89
N ILE A 199 -10.72 6.34 6.86
CA ILE A 199 -11.44 6.31 8.13
C ILE A 199 -12.94 6.41 7.88
N LEU A 200 -13.39 7.35 7.06
CA LEU A 200 -14.81 7.52 6.73
C LEU A 200 -15.36 6.28 6.03
N GLY A 201 -14.69 5.82 4.96
CA GLY A 201 -15.15 4.69 4.16
C GLY A 201 -15.20 3.38 4.95
N ASN A 202 -14.13 3.06 5.65
CA ASN A 202 -14.01 1.81 6.41
C ASN A 202 -14.90 1.82 7.67
N SER A 203 -15.05 2.96 8.38
CA SER A 203 -15.97 3.05 9.51
C SER A 203 -17.42 2.87 9.06
N LEU A 204 -17.80 3.49 7.94
CA LEU A 204 -19.14 3.30 7.39
C LEU A 204 -19.37 1.85 6.95
N ASN A 205 -18.38 1.20 6.34
CA ASN A 205 -18.46 -0.21 6.00
C ASN A 205 -18.66 -1.09 7.24
N ILE A 206 -17.84 -0.92 8.28
CA ILE A 206 -17.92 -1.72 9.53
C ILE A 206 -19.31 -1.63 10.17
N VAL A 207 -19.97 -0.47 10.06
CA VAL A 207 -21.33 -0.27 10.56
C VAL A 207 -22.39 -0.86 9.62
N LEU A 208 -22.23 -0.67 8.31
CA LEU A 208 -23.20 -1.15 7.31
C LEU A 208 -23.11 -2.66 7.06
N ALA A 209 -21.92 -3.26 7.21
CA ALA A 209 -21.74 -4.69 6.94
C ALA A 209 -22.73 -5.55 7.77
N PRO A 210 -22.76 -5.50 9.12
CA PRO A 210 -23.73 -6.30 9.87
C PRO A 210 -25.20 -5.91 9.59
N ALA A 211 -25.46 -4.64 9.31
CA ALA A 211 -26.82 -4.18 8.98
C ALA A 211 -27.33 -4.80 7.67
N LEU A 212 -26.51 -4.83 6.64
CA LEU A 212 -26.87 -5.40 5.34
C LEU A 212 -26.72 -6.93 5.26
N LEU A 213 -25.79 -7.52 6.03
CA LEU A 213 -25.66 -8.97 6.09
C LEU A 213 -26.86 -9.61 6.81
N PHE A 214 -27.20 -9.09 7.99
CA PHE A 214 -28.17 -9.73 8.91
C PHE A 214 -29.54 -9.07 8.94
N GLY A 215 -29.71 -7.93 8.27
CA GLY A 215 -30.98 -7.19 8.25
C GLY A 215 -31.24 -6.43 9.56
N TRP A 216 -30.25 -5.71 10.10
CA TRP A 216 -30.43 -4.92 11.31
C TRP A 216 -31.09 -3.56 11.01
N GLY A 217 -32.07 -3.20 11.82
CA GLY A 217 -32.81 -1.95 11.71
C GLY A 217 -33.71 -1.91 10.48
N PRO A 218 -33.67 -0.86 9.64
CA PRO A 218 -34.54 -0.72 8.46
C PRO A 218 -34.01 -1.46 7.22
N PHE A 219 -32.86 -2.14 7.31
CA PHE A 219 -32.22 -2.77 6.17
C PHE A 219 -32.66 -4.22 5.95
N PRO A 220 -32.86 -4.66 4.69
CA PRO A 220 -33.16 -6.04 4.39
C PRO A 220 -31.92 -6.93 4.62
N ALA A 221 -32.11 -8.17 5.05
CA ALA A 221 -31.07 -9.17 5.13
C ALA A 221 -30.64 -9.61 3.73
N LEU A 222 -29.55 -9.08 3.23
CA LEU A 222 -28.99 -9.39 1.90
C LEU A 222 -27.98 -10.54 1.93
N GLY A 223 -27.69 -11.09 3.11
CA GLY A 223 -26.68 -12.13 3.27
C GLY A 223 -25.32 -11.68 2.75
N LEU A 224 -24.58 -12.58 2.10
CA LEU A 224 -23.22 -12.31 1.59
C LEU A 224 -23.16 -11.11 0.63
N VAL A 225 -24.17 -10.92 -0.21
CA VAL A 225 -24.23 -9.75 -1.14
C VAL A 225 -24.27 -8.44 -0.38
N GLY A 226 -24.83 -8.43 0.83
CA GLY A 226 -24.84 -7.27 1.74
C GLY A 226 -23.42 -6.81 2.11
N ALA A 227 -22.46 -7.72 2.28
CA ALA A 227 -21.06 -7.36 2.52
C ALA A 227 -20.46 -6.62 1.32
N ALA A 228 -20.70 -7.09 0.10
CA ALA A 228 -20.23 -6.40 -1.12
C ALA A 228 -20.82 -4.99 -1.23
N TRP A 229 -22.11 -4.81 -0.97
CA TRP A 229 -22.75 -3.50 -0.98
C TRP A 229 -22.25 -2.60 0.16
N ALA A 230 -22.04 -3.12 1.37
CA ALA A 230 -21.45 -2.36 2.46
C ALA A 230 -20.07 -1.80 2.09
N THR A 231 -19.24 -2.63 1.47
CA THR A 231 -17.91 -2.23 0.97
C THR A 231 -18.02 -1.19 -0.15
N ALA A 232 -18.92 -1.40 -1.12
CA ALA A 232 -19.13 -0.46 -2.22
C ALA A 232 -19.64 0.91 -1.73
N ILE A 233 -20.59 0.93 -0.80
CA ILE A 233 -21.14 2.16 -0.21
C ILE A 233 -20.08 2.86 0.63
N GLY A 234 -19.38 2.14 1.50
CA GLY A 234 -18.33 2.70 2.35
C GLY A 234 -17.22 3.35 1.53
N ARG A 235 -16.61 2.58 0.63
CA ARG A 235 -15.54 3.09 -0.27
C ARG A 235 -16.05 4.15 -1.23
N GLY A 236 -17.28 4.01 -1.76
CA GLY A 236 -17.92 5.01 -2.60
C GLY A 236 -18.13 6.35 -1.90
N THR A 237 -18.55 6.33 -0.64
CA THR A 237 -18.70 7.53 0.20
C THR A 237 -17.34 8.17 0.47
N GLY A 238 -16.32 7.37 0.81
CA GLY A 238 -14.94 7.86 0.93
C GLY A 238 -14.45 8.51 -0.35
N LEU A 239 -14.66 7.84 -1.50
CA LEU A 239 -14.29 8.37 -2.82
C LEU A 239 -15.00 9.69 -3.13
N ALA A 240 -16.31 9.76 -2.90
CA ALA A 240 -17.09 10.97 -3.14
C ALA A 240 -16.58 12.14 -2.29
N TRP A 241 -16.28 11.88 -1.01
CA TRP A 241 -15.68 12.87 -0.12
C TRP A 241 -14.28 13.32 -0.57
N ALA A 242 -13.43 12.37 -1.01
CA ALA A 242 -12.10 12.68 -1.53
C ALA A 242 -12.16 13.54 -2.81
N LEU A 243 -13.04 13.19 -3.75
CA LEU A 243 -13.25 13.98 -4.98
C LEU A 243 -13.83 15.37 -4.68
N TRP A 244 -14.74 15.47 -3.73
CA TRP A 244 -15.26 16.75 -3.25
C TRP A 244 -14.15 17.61 -2.63
N SER A 245 -13.28 17.01 -1.80
CA SER A 245 -12.14 17.68 -1.19
C SER A 245 -11.15 18.18 -2.24
N LEU A 246 -10.90 17.37 -3.29
CA LEU A 246 -10.04 17.73 -4.41
C LEU A 246 -10.60 18.91 -5.22
N GLY A 247 -11.91 18.96 -5.44
CA GLY A 247 -12.58 20.06 -6.12
C GLY A 247 -12.69 21.35 -5.29
N ARG A 248 -12.80 21.21 -3.95
CA ARG A 248 -12.88 22.36 -3.03
C ARG A 248 -11.51 23.03 -2.79
N GLY A 249 -10.42 22.27 -3.03
CA GLY A 249 -9.06 22.78 -2.83
C GLY A 249 -8.66 22.75 -1.37
N THR A 250 -8.63 21.58 -0.77
CA THR A 250 -8.04 21.38 0.54
C THR A 250 -6.55 21.09 0.35
N GLY A 251 -5.69 22.02 0.78
CA GLY A 251 -4.23 21.82 0.70
C GLY A 251 -3.58 22.40 -0.56
N HIS A 252 -2.53 21.71 -1.06
CA HIS A 252 -1.69 22.19 -2.18
C HIS A 252 -2.34 21.98 -3.56
N LEU A 253 -3.42 21.22 -3.65
CA LEU A 253 -4.01 20.80 -4.92
C LEU A 253 -5.48 21.19 -5.03
N THR A 254 -5.84 21.84 -6.13
CA THR A 254 -7.23 22.17 -6.45
C THR A 254 -7.52 21.79 -7.90
N VAL A 255 -8.46 20.87 -8.11
CA VAL A 255 -8.91 20.53 -9.45
C VAL A 255 -10.12 21.38 -9.82
N ARG A 256 -10.01 22.08 -10.95
CA ARG A 256 -11.07 22.92 -11.54
C ARG A 256 -11.52 22.33 -12.87
N ARG A 257 -12.70 22.75 -13.37
CA ARG A 257 -13.25 22.27 -14.65
C ARG A 257 -12.29 22.42 -15.84
N ARG A 258 -11.43 23.44 -15.84
CA ARG A 258 -10.43 23.66 -16.90
C ARG A 258 -9.35 22.55 -16.97
N HIS A 259 -9.14 21.80 -15.89
CA HIS A 259 -8.16 20.70 -15.84
C HIS A 259 -8.72 19.37 -16.36
N LEU A 260 -10.04 19.29 -16.66
CA LEU A 260 -10.69 18.04 -17.09
C LEU A 260 -10.39 17.67 -18.56
N ALA A 261 -9.60 18.48 -19.27
CA ALA A 261 -9.17 18.16 -20.61
C ALA A 261 -8.26 16.92 -20.62
N VAL A 262 -8.47 16.04 -21.60
CA VAL A 262 -7.60 14.87 -21.79
C VAL A 262 -6.32 15.33 -22.48
N GLU A 263 -5.17 15.04 -21.85
CA GLU A 263 -3.83 15.31 -22.37
C GLU A 263 -3.17 13.96 -22.73
N PRO A 264 -3.19 13.53 -24.00
CA PRO A 264 -2.72 12.19 -24.38
C PRO A 264 -1.25 11.92 -24.05
N GLU A 265 -0.40 12.93 -24.12
CA GLU A 265 1.03 12.80 -23.81
C GLU A 265 1.25 12.55 -22.30
N THR A 266 0.61 13.37 -21.45
CA THR A 266 0.65 13.21 -19.98
C THR A 266 0.04 11.85 -19.58
N LEU A 267 -1.10 11.50 -20.19
CA LEU A 267 -1.76 10.22 -19.93
C LEU A 267 -0.87 9.02 -20.29
N TRP A 268 -0.22 9.07 -21.47
CA TRP A 268 0.70 8.02 -21.90
C TRP A 268 1.92 7.91 -20.99
N HIS A 269 2.47 9.04 -20.58
CA HIS A 269 3.61 9.07 -19.66
C HIS A 269 3.25 8.42 -18.31
N ILE A 270 2.11 8.79 -17.74
CA ILE A 270 1.58 8.21 -16.50
C ILE A 270 1.30 6.71 -16.69
N ALA A 271 0.68 6.31 -17.78
CA ALA A 271 0.37 4.91 -18.07
C ALA A 271 1.66 4.06 -18.17
N ARG A 272 2.71 4.57 -18.80
CA ARG A 272 4.00 3.90 -18.91
C ARG A 272 4.68 3.75 -17.55
N LEU A 273 4.71 4.81 -16.74
CA LEU A 273 5.30 4.82 -15.41
C LEU A 273 4.55 3.86 -14.48
N SER A 274 3.23 3.93 -14.48
CA SER A 274 2.34 3.07 -13.71
C SER A 274 2.39 1.61 -14.19
N GLY A 275 2.58 1.38 -15.47
CA GLY A 275 2.74 0.05 -16.04
C GLY A 275 3.94 -0.70 -15.44
N TRP A 276 5.09 -0.06 -15.34
CA TRP A 276 6.23 -0.64 -14.64
C TRP A 276 5.96 -0.86 -13.15
N GLY A 277 5.29 0.09 -12.48
CA GLY A 277 4.86 -0.08 -11.10
C GLY A 277 3.90 -1.27 -10.91
N THR A 278 2.99 -1.50 -11.86
CA THR A 278 2.09 -2.65 -11.84
C THR A 278 2.86 -3.95 -12.02
N VAL A 279 3.82 -4.01 -12.95
CA VAL A 279 4.69 -5.18 -13.13
C VAL A 279 5.52 -5.43 -11.87
N GLN A 280 6.06 -4.37 -11.23
CA GLN A 280 6.79 -4.47 -9.97
C GLN A 280 5.93 -5.13 -8.87
N THR A 281 4.71 -4.64 -8.66
CA THR A 281 3.80 -5.16 -7.64
C THR A 281 3.35 -6.58 -7.98
N ALA A 282 3.06 -6.87 -9.25
CA ALA A 282 2.68 -8.21 -9.70
C ALA A 282 3.80 -9.23 -9.47
N LEU A 283 5.03 -8.89 -9.79
CA LEU A 283 6.20 -9.76 -9.56
C LEU A 283 6.39 -10.08 -8.07
N ALA A 284 6.24 -9.08 -7.19
CA ALA A 284 6.30 -9.29 -5.75
C ALA A 284 5.18 -10.25 -5.27
N THR A 285 3.94 -10.00 -5.68
CA THR A 285 2.78 -10.84 -5.32
C THR A 285 2.95 -12.28 -5.82
N LEU A 286 3.32 -12.45 -7.09
CA LEU A 286 3.51 -13.78 -7.69
C LEU A 286 4.67 -14.55 -7.06
N SER A 287 5.73 -13.88 -6.57
CA SER A 287 6.81 -14.56 -5.86
C SER A 287 6.34 -15.19 -4.55
N TRP A 288 5.43 -14.54 -3.82
CA TRP A 288 4.79 -15.10 -2.63
C TRP A 288 3.95 -16.34 -2.97
N MET A 289 3.23 -16.33 -4.10
CA MET A 289 2.50 -17.50 -4.58
C MET A 289 3.46 -18.65 -4.94
N GLY A 290 4.61 -18.33 -5.54
CA GLY A 290 5.67 -19.31 -5.81
C GLY A 290 6.20 -19.97 -4.54
N LEU A 291 6.46 -19.18 -3.49
CA LEU A 291 6.85 -19.70 -2.17
C LEU A 291 5.78 -20.57 -1.54
N ALA A 292 4.51 -20.16 -1.61
CA ALA A 292 3.38 -20.94 -1.12
C ALA A 292 3.32 -22.29 -1.84
N ARG A 293 3.51 -22.31 -3.17
CA ARG A 293 3.56 -23.56 -3.97
C ARG A 293 4.72 -24.46 -3.58
N LEU A 294 5.89 -23.92 -3.29
CA LEU A 294 7.03 -24.70 -2.81
C LEU A 294 6.78 -25.25 -1.41
N THR A 295 6.19 -24.45 -0.52
CA THR A 295 5.86 -24.83 0.86
C THR A 295 4.76 -25.91 0.89
N SER A 296 3.76 -25.84 0.00
CA SER A 296 2.66 -26.82 -0.06
C SER A 296 3.13 -28.25 -0.37
N ALA A 297 4.29 -28.41 -1.00
CA ALA A 297 4.90 -29.72 -1.25
C ALA A 297 5.31 -30.47 0.04
N PHE A 298 5.40 -29.76 1.18
CA PHE A 298 5.68 -30.33 2.50
C PHE A 298 4.42 -30.69 3.32
N GLY A 299 3.25 -30.61 2.69
CA GLY A 299 1.97 -31.00 3.27
C GLY A 299 1.17 -29.87 3.91
N ALA A 300 -0.04 -30.22 4.37
CA ALA A 300 -1.02 -29.25 4.87
C ALA A 300 -0.55 -28.50 6.13
N THR A 301 0.14 -29.18 7.03
CA THR A 301 0.70 -28.58 8.26
C THR A 301 1.73 -27.47 7.94
N ALA A 302 2.62 -27.73 6.96
CA ALA A 302 3.61 -26.75 6.52
C ALA A 302 2.93 -25.55 5.87
N MET A 303 1.92 -25.78 5.05
CA MET A 303 1.16 -24.70 4.39
C MET A 303 0.36 -23.87 5.39
N ALA A 304 -0.27 -24.50 6.37
CA ALA A 304 -0.99 -23.78 7.44
C ALA A 304 -0.05 -22.91 8.26
N GLY A 305 1.11 -23.43 8.66
CA GLY A 305 2.13 -22.68 9.40
C GLY A 305 2.69 -21.49 8.61
N TYR A 306 2.99 -21.69 7.31
CA TYR A 306 3.38 -20.62 6.40
C TYR A 306 2.32 -19.52 6.31
N THR A 307 1.06 -19.89 6.12
CA THR A 307 -0.05 -18.94 5.97
C THR A 307 -0.21 -18.06 7.21
N ILE A 308 -0.14 -18.66 8.41
CA ILE A 308 -0.21 -17.92 9.66
C ILE A 308 0.98 -16.97 9.79
N ALA A 309 2.20 -17.46 9.55
CA ALA A 309 3.41 -16.63 9.64
C ALA A 309 3.37 -15.44 8.68
N ILE A 310 2.93 -15.64 7.43
CA ILE A 310 2.80 -14.55 6.45
C ILE A 310 1.75 -13.52 6.88
N ARG A 311 0.61 -13.93 7.42
CA ARG A 311 -0.40 -13.00 7.92
C ARG A 311 0.15 -12.10 9.01
N ILE A 312 0.84 -12.67 10.00
CA ILE A 312 1.47 -11.94 11.09
C ILE A 312 2.54 -10.98 10.52
N LEU A 313 3.37 -11.46 9.59
CA LEU A 313 4.42 -10.67 8.94
C LEU A 313 3.84 -9.47 8.18
N LEU A 314 2.80 -9.66 7.38
CA LEU A 314 2.18 -8.57 6.60
C LEU A 314 1.64 -7.46 7.51
N PHE A 315 1.02 -7.79 8.64
CA PHE A 315 0.59 -6.79 9.62
C PHE A 315 1.76 -5.94 10.14
N ALA A 316 2.89 -6.57 10.40
CA ALA A 316 4.09 -5.88 10.87
C ALA A 316 4.73 -4.97 9.81
N LEU A 317 4.58 -5.30 8.53
CA LEU A 317 5.14 -4.51 7.43
C LEU A 317 4.31 -3.27 7.11
N MET A 318 3.01 -3.23 7.45
CA MET A 318 2.11 -2.11 7.11
C MET A 318 2.63 -0.74 7.55
N PRO A 319 3.07 -0.52 8.81
CA PRO A 319 3.65 0.76 9.21
C PRO A 319 4.90 1.14 8.41
N ALA A 320 5.73 0.16 8.07
CA ALA A 320 6.94 0.38 7.29
C ALA A 320 6.63 0.84 5.85
N TYR A 321 5.59 0.30 5.24
CA TYR A 321 5.09 0.78 3.94
C TYR A 321 4.62 2.24 4.01
N GLY A 322 3.98 2.66 5.09
CA GLY A 322 3.59 4.06 5.30
C GLY A 322 4.80 5.01 5.33
N VAL A 323 5.87 4.64 6.06
CA VAL A 323 7.13 5.42 6.07
C VAL A 323 7.79 5.42 4.69
N GLY A 324 7.78 4.29 3.98
CA GLY A 324 8.29 4.18 2.62
C GLY A 324 7.55 5.10 1.63
N ALA A 325 6.22 5.15 1.71
CA ALA A 325 5.40 6.04 0.89
C ALA A 325 5.70 7.53 1.17
N ALA A 326 5.93 7.89 2.44
CA ALA A 326 6.38 9.23 2.81
C ALA A 326 7.74 9.57 2.17
N ALA A 327 8.68 8.62 2.15
CA ALA A 327 9.96 8.80 1.46
C ALA A 327 9.78 9.03 -0.04
N ALA A 328 8.89 8.28 -0.71
CA ALA A 328 8.61 8.47 -2.13
C ALA A 328 8.06 9.88 -2.43
N THR A 329 7.12 10.37 -1.63
CA THR A 329 6.58 11.73 -1.75
C THR A 329 7.68 12.79 -1.56
N MET A 330 8.51 12.65 -0.51
CA MET A 330 9.63 13.56 -0.24
C MET A 330 10.64 13.61 -1.39
N VAL A 331 10.96 12.44 -1.97
CA VAL A 331 11.87 12.34 -3.13
C VAL A 331 11.29 13.04 -4.35
N GLY A 332 10.03 12.78 -4.66
CA GLY A 332 9.35 13.42 -5.79
C GLY A 332 9.37 14.94 -5.68
N GLN A 333 8.99 15.48 -4.52
CA GLN A 333 8.97 16.92 -4.27
C GLN A 333 10.36 17.53 -4.25
N ALA A 334 11.34 16.90 -3.59
CA ALA A 334 12.72 17.42 -3.54
C ALA A 334 13.37 17.44 -4.93
N LEU A 335 13.15 16.42 -5.75
CA LEU A 335 13.63 16.40 -7.14
C LEU A 335 12.90 17.42 -8.01
N GLY A 336 11.60 17.67 -7.76
CA GLY A 336 10.86 18.77 -8.39
C GLY A 336 11.46 20.14 -8.07
N ALA A 337 11.85 20.35 -6.82
CA ALA A 337 12.54 21.56 -6.35
C ALA A 337 14.03 21.63 -6.77
N ALA A 338 14.48 20.71 -7.63
CA ALA A 338 15.87 20.61 -8.09
C ALA A 338 16.91 20.41 -6.95
N ASP A 339 16.51 19.77 -5.83
CA ASP A 339 17.39 19.41 -4.70
C ASP A 339 17.54 17.88 -4.57
N PRO A 340 18.41 17.24 -5.40
CA PRO A 340 18.65 15.80 -5.35
C PRO A 340 19.35 15.35 -4.06
N ASP A 341 20.06 16.24 -3.37
CA ASP A 341 20.72 15.91 -2.13
C ASP A 341 19.71 15.85 -0.96
N ARG A 342 18.72 16.74 -0.94
CA ARG A 342 17.59 16.63 -0.03
C ARG A 342 16.80 15.35 -0.29
N ALA A 343 16.55 15.02 -1.55
CA ALA A 343 15.91 13.76 -1.92
C ALA A 343 16.66 12.54 -1.36
N ALA A 344 17.99 12.48 -1.56
CA ALA A 344 18.81 11.42 -1.00
C ALA A 344 18.77 11.37 0.52
N ARG A 345 18.93 12.51 1.20
CA ARG A 345 18.85 12.60 2.66
C ARG A 345 17.50 12.13 3.20
N SER A 346 16.41 12.46 2.51
CA SER A 346 15.05 12.03 2.91
C SER A 346 14.92 10.52 2.92
N VAL A 347 15.43 9.84 1.89
CA VAL A 347 15.42 8.37 1.83
C VAL A 347 16.25 7.76 2.97
N TRP A 348 17.44 8.32 3.28
CA TRP A 348 18.27 7.81 4.37
C TRP A 348 17.66 8.04 5.76
N VAL A 349 16.97 9.16 5.97
CA VAL A 349 16.23 9.39 7.24
C VAL A 349 15.05 8.42 7.35
N ALA A 350 14.27 8.24 6.29
CA ALA A 350 13.19 7.26 6.26
C ALA A 350 13.69 5.83 6.47
N ALA A 351 14.81 5.46 5.82
CA ALA A 351 15.43 4.14 5.99
C ALA A 351 15.84 3.88 7.44
N ARG A 352 16.42 4.87 8.13
CA ARG A 352 16.74 4.73 9.56
C ARG A 352 15.49 4.46 10.40
N VAL A 353 14.41 5.20 10.15
CA VAL A 353 13.13 4.98 10.86
C VAL A 353 12.58 3.59 10.57
N THR A 354 12.52 3.19 9.30
CA THR A 354 11.97 1.90 8.88
C THR A 354 12.81 0.73 9.39
N VAL A 355 14.15 0.83 9.32
CA VAL A 355 15.07 -0.18 9.86
C VAL A 355 14.91 -0.33 11.37
N SER A 356 14.86 0.79 12.11
CA SER A 356 14.64 0.75 13.56
C SER A 356 13.29 0.11 13.92
N LEU A 357 12.22 0.49 13.21
CA LEU A 357 10.88 -0.05 13.40
C LEU A 357 10.84 -1.56 13.15
N LEU A 358 11.31 -2.01 11.97
CA LEU A 358 11.26 -3.43 11.62
C LEU A 358 12.27 -4.26 12.42
N THR A 359 13.41 -3.71 12.83
CA THR A 359 14.33 -4.39 13.75
C THR A 359 13.66 -4.64 15.09
N LEU A 360 13.02 -3.62 15.67
CA LEU A 360 12.26 -3.78 16.92
C LEU A 360 11.15 -4.81 16.77
N THR A 361 10.37 -4.72 15.69
CA THR A 361 9.30 -5.69 15.39
C THR A 361 9.88 -7.10 15.20
N GLY A 362 11.03 -7.24 14.53
CA GLY A 362 11.71 -8.52 14.35
C GLY A 362 12.17 -9.13 15.68
N VAL A 363 12.71 -8.33 16.59
CA VAL A 363 13.07 -8.76 17.95
C VAL A 363 11.83 -9.22 18.72
N LEU A 364 10.72 -8.45 18.65
CA LEU A 364 9.47 -8.85 19.28
C LEU A 364 8.91 -10.15 18.69
N PHE A 365 8.99 -10.34 17.37
CA PHE A 365 8.58 -11.58 16.74
C PHE A 365 9.46 -12.76 17.13
N TRP A 366 10.76 -12.54 17.28
CA TRP A 366 11.67 -13.58 17.72
C TRP A 366 11.41 -14.01 19.17
N LEU A 367 11.15 -13.05 20.07
CA LEU A 367 10.86 -13.31 21.48
C LEU A 367 9.46 -13.89 21.71
N PHE A 368 8.46 -13.37 21.01
CA PHE A 368 7.04 -13.67 21.22
C PHE A 368 6.41 -14.49 20.10
N ALA A 369 7.21 -15.20 19.28
CA ALA A 369 6.70 -16.02 18.16
C ALA A 369 5.64 -17.02 18.62
N THR A 370 5.89 -17.77 19.70
CA THR A 370 4.98 -18.81 20.20
C THR A 370 3.62 -18.25 20.61
N PRO A 371 3.49 -17.24 21.51
CA PRO A 371 2.19 -16.69 21.88
C PRO A 371 1.49 -15.98 20.70
N LEU A 372 2.23 -15.34 19.78
CA LEU A 372 1.64 -14.73 18.58
C LEU A 372 1.00 -15.77 17.67
N VAL A 373 1.67 -16.88 17.43
CA VAL A 373 1.13 -17.96 16.59
C VAL A 373 0.00 -18.72 17.31
N ALA A 374 0.13 -18.96 18.62
CA ALA A 374 -0.89 -19.65 19.42
C ALA A 374 -2.24 -18.94 19.44
N ALA A 375 -2.27 -17.62 19.18
CA ALA A 375 -3.51 -16.87 19.01
C ALA A 375 -4.30 -17.27 17.75
N PHE A 376 -3.65 -17.91 16.77
CA PHE A 376 -4.28 -18.31 15.49
C PHE A 376 -4.59 -19.80 15.42
N THR A 377 -3.87 -20.66 16.15
CA THR A 377 -4.07 -22.11 16.10
C THR A 377 -3.60 -22.77 17.39
N THR A 378 -4.31 -23.84 17.75
CA THR A 378 -3.95 -24.71 18.90
C THR A 378 -3.24 -26.00 18.48
N ASP A 379 -3.09 -26.26 17.17
CA ASP A 379 -2.38 -27.45 16.66
C ASP A 379 -0.87 -27.30 16.90
N PRO A 380 -0.24 -28.14 17.77
CA PRO A 380 1.18 -28.03 18.10
C PRO A 380 2.10 -28.21 16.90
N ALA A 381 1.68 -28.97 15.87
CA ALA A 381 2.49 -29.18 14.68
C ALA A 381 2.52 -27.93 13.80
N VAL A 382 1.37 -27.27 13.62
CA VAL A 382 1.25 -26.00 12.90
C VAL A 382 1.98 -24.88 13.66
N VAL A 383 1.82 -24.82 14.99
CA VAL A 383 2.51 -23.81 15.84
C VAL A 383 4.01 -23.91 15.64
N ARG A 384 4.62 -25.10 15.69
CA ARG A 384 6.07 -25.27 15.49
C ARG A 384 6.57 -24.75 14.14
N VAL A 385 5.80 -25.02 13.06
CA VAL A 385 6.18 -24.57 11.72
C VAL A 385 6.05 -23.05 11.60
N ALA A 386 4.93 -22.48 12.06
CA ALA A 386 4.68 -21.04 12.00
C ALA A 386 5.64 -20.23 12.86
N GLU A 387 5.95 -20.71 14.08
CA GLU A 387 6.94 -20.10 14.97
C GLU A 387 8.33 -20.07 14.33
N ARG A 388 8.76 -21.21 13.76
CA ARG A 388 10.04 -21.31 13.06
C ARG A 388 10.09 -20.37 11.84
N ALA A 389 9.01 -20.32 11.06
CA ALA A 389 8.88 -19.43 9.91
C ALA A 389 9.00 -17.96 10.36
N LEU A 390 8.24 -17.55 11.37
CA LEU A 390 8.21 -16.19 11.87
C LEU A 390 9.59 -15.76 12.39
N ARG A 391 10.27 -16.59 13.18
CA ARG A 391 11.62 -16.30 13.70
C ARG A 391 12.66 -16.15 12.58
N ILE A 392 12.67 -17.07 11.60
CA ILE A 392 13.63 -17.02 10.50
C ILE A 392 13.39 -15.79 9.62
N MET A 393 12.15 -15.52 9.25
CA MET A 393 11.83 -14.36 8.39
C MET A 393 12.11 -13.03 9.10
N ALA A 394 11.87 -12.96 10.42
CA ALA A 394 12.16 -11.77 11.23
C ALA A 394 13.63 -11.36 11.23
N LEU A 395 14.57 -12.32 11.09
CA LEU A 395 16.00 -12.02 10.94
C LEU A 395 16.29 -11.19 9.67
N GLY A 396 15.46 -11.33 8.63
CA GLY A 396 15.58 -10.57 7.40
C GLY A 396 14.98 -9.15 7.47
N PHE A 397 14.24 -8.81 8.53
CA PHE A 397 13.51 -7.53 8.62
C PHE A 397 14.39 -6.28 8.50
N PRO A 398 15.56 -6.17 9.15
CA PRO A 398 16.42 -5.00 9.01
C PRO A 398 16.88 -4.79 7.57
N ALA A 399 17.24 -5.89 6.89
CA ALA A 399 17.63 -5.87 5.49
C ALA A 399 16.44 -5.49 4.57
N TYR A 400 15.28 -6.10 4.79
CA TYR A 400 14.09 -5.77 4.03
C TYR A 400 13.69 -4.30 4.19
N ALA A 401 13.73 -3.77 5.40
CA ALA A 401 13.41 -2.38 5.69
C ALA A 401 14.27 -1.41 4.87
N LEU A 402 15.59 -1.66 4.82
CA LEU A 402 16.51 -0.86 4.03
C LEU A 402 16.20 -0.99 2.53
N GLY A 403 16.11 -2.22 2.00
CA GLY A 403 15.84 -2.48 0.59
C GLY A 403 14.54 -1.84 0.12
N MET A 404 13.44 -2.07 0.84
CA MET A 404 12.12 -1.54 0.54
C MET A 404 12.11 0.00 0.56
N THR A 405 12.74 0.65 1.54
CA THR A 405 12.74 2.12 1.62
C THR A 405 13.55 2.73 0.48
N LEU A 406 14.66 2.11 0.08
CA LEU A 406 15.43 2.53 -1.08
C LEU A 406 14.64 2.35 -2.38
N GLU A 407 13.89 1.25 -2.53
CA GLU A 407 12.96 1.06 -3.67
C GLU A 407 11.93 2.18 -3.75
N GLN A 408 11.35 2.60 -2.63
CA GLN A 408 10.42 3.72 -2.59
C GLN A 408 11.08 5.04 -2.99
N GLY A 409 12.38 5.21 -2.72
CA GLY A 409 13.17 6.32 -3.23
C GLY A 409 13.23 6.35 -4.76
N PHE A 410 13.46 5.20 -5.43
CA PHE A 410 13.38 5.10 -6.88
C PHE A 410 11.97 5.37 -7.42
N ASN A 411 10.95 4.80 -6.79
CA ASN A 411 9.56 5.00 -7.18
C ASN A 411 9.18 6.48 -7.10
N GLY A 412 9.56 7.18 -6.03
CA GLY A 412 9.35 8.63 -5.87
C GLY A 412 10.11 9.48 -6.88
N ALA A 413 11.27 9.02 -7.34
CA ALA A 413 12.02 9.67 -8.43
C ALA A 413 11.41 9.44 -9.82
N GLY A 414 10.38 8.60 -9.94
CA GLY A 414 9.80 8.20 -11.22
C GLY A 414 10.59 7.10 -11.95
N ASP A 415 11.57 6.48 -11.31
CA ASP A 415 12.31 5.35 -11.87
C ASP A 415 11.69 4.02 -11.41
N THR A 416 10.52 3.70 -11.92
CA THR A 416 9.82 2.44 -11.56
C THR A 416 10.42 1.20 -12.26
N ARG A 417 11.23 1.39 -13.32
CA ARG A 417 11.89 0.29 -14.02
C ARG A 417 12.99 -0.36 -13.16
N THR A 418 13.80 0.44 -12.49
CA THR A 418 14.90 -0.06 -11.67
C THR A 418 14.41 -0.96 -10.52
N PRO A 419 13.43 -0.59 -9.68
CA PRO A 419 12.86 -1.49 -8.68
C PRO A 419 12.22 -2.75 -9.27
N THR A 420 11.56 -2.65 -10.43
CA THR A 420 11.01 -3.82 -11.11
C THR A 420 12.09 -4.85 -11.43
N LEU A 421 13.22 -4.41 -11.98
CA LEU A 421 14.35 -5.30 -12.29
C LEU A 421 15.01 -5.85 -11.02
N MET A 422 15.08 -5.06 -9.93
CA MET A 422 15.55 -5.54 -8.63
C MET A 422 14.63 -6.65 -8.09
N ASN A 423 13.31 -6.51 -8.22
CA ASN A 423 12.35 -7.52 -7.79
C ASN A 423 12.48 -8.81 -8.61
N VAL A 424 12.69 -8.71 -9.93
CA VAL A 424 13.03 -9.89 -10.76
C VAL A 424 14.28 -10.59 -10.24
N ALA A 425 15.36 -9.85 -10.03
CA ALA A 425 16.62 -10.42 -9.59
C ALA A 425 16.51 -11.05 -8.20
N CYS A 426 15.94 -10.33 -7.23
CA CYS A 426 15.92 -10.77 -5.82
C CYS A 426 14.86 -11.82 -5.54
N PHE A 427 13.63 -11.65 -6.06
CA PHE A 427 12.52 -12.53 -5.70
C PHE A 427 12.36 -13.71 -6.68
N TRP A 428 12.71 -13.55 -7.96
CA TRP A 428 12.54 -14.61 -8.93
C TRP A 428 13.84 -15.38 -9.19
N VAL A 429 14.95 -14.68 -9.37
CA VAL A 429 16.24 -15.34 -9.69
C VAL A 429 16.95 -15.84 -8.44
N ILE A 430 16.81 -15.15 -7.29
CA ILE A 430 17.47 -15.56 -6.04
C ILE A 430 16.53 -16.35 -5.16
N GLN A 431 15.38 -15.77 -4.77
CA GLN A 431 14.49 -16.33 -3.74
C GLN A 431 13.89 -17.69 -4.13
N LEU A 432 13.25 -17.79 -5.30
CA LEU A 432 12.57 -19.03 -5.69
C LEU A 432 13.54 -20.19 -5.92
N PRO A 433 14.67 -20.02 -6.63
CA PRO A 433 15.67 -21.07 -6.72
C PRO A 433 16.33 -21.43 -5.39
N ALA A 434 16.61 -20.43 -4.53
CA ALA A 434 17.13 -20.68 -3.19
C ALA A 434 16.12 -21.45 -2.32
N ALA A 435 14.83 -21.09 -2.38
CA ALA A 435 13.77 -21.79 -1.68
C ALA A 435 13.67 -23.26 -2.11
N TRP A 436 13.70 -23.50 -3.42
CA TRP A 436 13.69 -24.84 -3.98
C TRP A 436 14.92 -25.64 -3.57
N TRP A 437 16.11 -25.05 -3.70
CA TRP A 437 17.37 -25.75 -3.40
C TRP A 437 17.53 -26.00 -1.89
N LEU A 438 17.34 -24.98 -1.05
CA LEU A 438 17.49 -25.10 0.41
C LEU A 438 16.47 -26.07 1.01
N SER A 439 15.25 -26.14 0.47
CA SER A 439 14.21 -27.00 1.01
C SER A 439 14.35 -28.47 0.61
N ARG A 440 14.99 -28.77 -0.53
CA ARG A 440 15.07 -30.13 -1.08
C ARG A 440 16.44 -30.77 -0.99
N HIS A 441 17.51 -29.98 -1.00
CA HIS A 441 18.87 -30.48 -1.06
C HIS A 441 19.68 -30.21 0.23
N THR A 442 19.01 -29.66 1.27
CA THR A 442 19.62 -29.48 2.59
C THR A 442 18.74 -30.09 3.68
N PRO A 443 19.29 -30.35 4.88
CA PRO A 443 18.51 -30.88 6.01
C PRO A 443 17.49 -29.88 6.58
N LEU A 444 17.36 -28.67 6.00
CA LEU A 444 16.45 -27.64 6.47
C LEU A 444 14.98 -27.99 6.19
N GLY A 445 14.69 -28.79 5.14
CA GLY A 445 13.32 -29.12 4.77
C GLY A 445 12.48 -27.85 4.51
N VAL A 446 11.26 -27.79 5.05
CA VAL A 446 10.39 -26.61 4.89
C VAL A 446 11.03 -25.30 5.38
N ALA A 447 11.92 -25.33 6.37
CA ALA A 447 12.61 -24.12 6.83
C ALA A 447 13.52 -23.50 5.76
N GLY A 448 13.96 -24.28 4.78
CA GLY A 448 14.70 -23.77 3.62
C GLY A 448 13.91 -22.73 2.82
N THR A 449 12.58 -22.86 2.72
CA THR A 449 11.72 -21.86 2.06
C THR A 449 11.71 -20.55 2.87
N PHE A 450 11.76 -20.60 4.19
CA PHE A 450 11.77 -19.42 5.05
C PHE A 450 13.12 -18.71 5.03
N TRP A 451 14.22 -19.47 5.01
CA TRP A 451 15.58 -18.91 4.85
C TRP A 451 15.76 -18.22 3.49
N ALA A 452 15.13 -18.72 2.44
CA ALA A 452 15.17 -18.09 1.14
C ALA A 452 14.56 -16.68 1.15
N VAL A 453 13.54 -16.43 2.00
CA VAL A 453 13.00 -15.07 2.20
C VAL A 453 14.04 -14.16 2.84
N ALA A 454 14.73 -14.58 3.88
CA ALA A 454 15.77 -13.80 4.53
C ALA A 454 16.96 -13.51 3.58
N VAL A 455 17.35 -14.49 2.74
CA VAL A 455 18.35 -14.32 1.70
C VAL A 455 17.92 -13.30 0.66
N ALA A 456 16.67 -13.37 0.17
CA ALA A 456 16.13 -12.43 -0.80
C ALA A 456 16.06 -11.00 -0.24
N TYR A 457 15.66 -10.84 1.02
CA TYR A 457 15.64 -9.54 1.69
C TYR A 457 17.03 -8.93 1.82
N THR A 458 18.04 -9.76 2.12
CA THR A 458 19.43 -9.33 2.16
C THR A 458 19.94 -8.96 0.76
N ALA A 459 19.62 -9.76 -0.24
CA ALA A 459 19.96 -9.47 -1.65
C ALA A 459 19.33 -8.15 -2.10
N LEU A 460 18.04 -7.94 -1.80
CA LEU A 460 17.33 -6.70 -2.11
C LEU A 460 18.02 -5.50 -1.46
N SER A 461 18.39 -5.61 -0.20
CA SER A 461 19.10 -4.55 0.52
C SER A 461 20.43 -4.19 -0.16
N VAL A 462 21.25 -5.18 -0.51
CA VAL A 462 22.55 -4.98 -1.15
C VAL A 462 22.41 -4.37 -2.54
N VAL A 463 21.49 -4.91 -3.34
CA VAL A 463 21.25 -4.43 -4.72
C VAL A 463 20.71 -3.00 -4.69
N SER A 464 19.68 -2.74 -3.87
CA SER A 464 19.06 -1.41 -3.74
C SER A 464 20.06 -0.38 -3.22
N PHE A 465 20.88 -0.72 -2.21
CA PHE A 465 21.93 0.14 -1.68
C PHE A 465 22.96 0.49 -2.77
N THR A 466 23.43 -0.50 -3.49
CA THR A 466 24.45 -0.31 -4.52
C THR A 466 23.93 0.57 -5.67
N MET A 467 22.72 0.29 -6.13
CA MET A 467 22.08 1.04 -7.21
C MET A 467 21.71 2.48 -6.76
N PHE A 468 21.23 2.64 -5.52
CA PHE A 468 20.89 3.96 -4.97
C PHE A 468 22.12 4.86 -4.86
N ARG A 469 23.28 4.30 -4.41
CA ARG A 469 24.55 5.04 -4.33
C ARG A 469 25.11 5.45 -5.69
N ARG A 470 24.82 4.70 -6.76
CA ARG A 470 25.21 5.08 -8.13
C ARG A 470 24.53 6.36 -8.62
N GLY A 471 23.43 6.76 -8.03
CA GLY A 471 22.80 8.06 -8.24
C GLY A 471 22.04 8.25 -9.55
N GLY A 472 21.88 7.22 -10.40
CA GLY A 472 21.18 7.31 -11.69
C GLY A 472 19.71 7.79 -11.61
N TRP A 473 19.07 7.62 -10.46
CA TRP A 473 17.72 8.09 -10.19
C TRP A 473 17.59 9.62 -10.02
N ARG A 474 18.70 10.31 -9.69
CA ARG A 474 18.72 11.77 -9.43
C ARG A 474 18.42 12.60 -10.67
N THR A 475 18.69 12.07 -11.84
CA THR A 475 18.53 12.75 -13.13
C THR A 475 17.27 12.32 -13.89
N ARG A 476 16.44 11.47 -13.30
CA ARG A 476 15.20 11.03 -13.96
C ARG A 476 14.21 12.19 -14.06
N ARG A 477 13.56 12.30 -15.21
CA ARG A 477 12.47 13.24 -15.49
C ARG A 477 11.14 12.48 -15.51
N VAL A 478 10.12 13.07 -14.92
CA VAL A 478 8.76 12.53 -14.82
C VAL A 478 7.80 13.44 -15.58
#